data_2ec1f9ebe86b900a2143da221a5db6e7
#
_entry.id   2ec1f9ebe86b900a2143da221a5db6e7
#
_cell.length_a   1.000
_cell.length_b   1.000
_cell.length_c   1.000
_cell.angle_alpha   90.00
_cell.angle_beta   90.00
_cell.angle_gamma   90.00
#
_symmetry.space_group_name_H-M   'P 1'
#
loop_
_entity.id
_entity.type
_entity.pdbx_description
1 polymer ?
#
loop_
_entity_poly.entity_id
_entity_poly.type
_entity_poly.pdbx_seq_one_letter_code
_entity_poly.pdbx_strand_id
1 'polypeptide(L)'
;MSDTSQIGARVSRPSVAGGLDFGKILLEGRAFFALIVIVIVFSLLSPNYLTVSNFLTMANHVAIYGLLSIGMLLVILNGGIDLSVGSVLALCGVVAGALMQGVVFSALGVALYPPVWAVCVLTCALGAFVGAVNGVLIAFFKVPAFVATLGTLYVARGVALLMTNGLTYNNLGGRPELGNTGFDWLGFNRIGGVPIGVWVLAVIAILSHLVLTRTAFGRWLYASGGNERAAELSGVPVKSVKITVYVLSGICAAIAGLVLSSQLTSAGPTAGTTYELTAIAAVVIGGAALTGGRGTVRGTMLGAFVIGFLSDGLVIVGVSSYWQTVFTGAVIVLAVLMNSIQYKGRGAKK
;
A
#
# COMPACT_ATOMS: atom_id res chain seq x y z
N MET A 1 12.56 43.48 -60.37
CA MET A 1 12.63 44.24 -59.10
C MET A 1 12.12 43.29 -58.03
N SER A 2 13.03 42.78 -57.31
CA SER A 2 12.85 41.72 -56.26
C SER A 2 12.62 42.40 -54.92
N ASP A 3 11.54 42.06 -54.26
CA ASP A 3 11.29 42.50 -52.90
C ASP A 3 11.44 41.30 -51.95
N THR A 4 12.57 41.28 -51.30
CA THR A 4 12.90 40.27 -50.26
C THR A 4 12.61 40.87 -48.89
N SER A 5 11.35 40.73 -48.39
CA SER A 5 10.99 41.09 -47.04
C SER A 5 11.47 39.99 -46.08
N GLN A 6 12.43 40.34 -45.25
CA GLN A 6 13.02 39.51 -44.18
C GLN A 6 11.96 39.13 -43.12
N ILE A 7 11.67 37.83 -42.99
CA ILE A 7 10.94 37.27 -41.88
C ILE A 7 11.94 37.12 -40.71
N GLY A 8 12.04 38.13 -39.88
CA GLY A 8 12.76 38.10 -38.62
C GLY A 8 11.99 37.28 -37.59
N ALA A 9 12.30 35.99 -37.43
CA ALA A 9 11.82 35.16 -36.33
C ALA A 9 12.39 35.72 -35.00
N ARG A 10 11.54 36.41 -34.23
CA ARG A 10 11.85 36.73 -32.84
C ARG A 10 11.93 35.47 -32.03
N VAL A 11 13.15 34.99 -31.79
CA VAL A 11 13.43 33.98 -30.76
C VAL A 11 13.17 34.63 -29.42
N SER A 12 12.01 34.34 -28.84
CA SER A 12 11.68 34.72 -27.45
C SER A 12 12.61 33.95 -26.51
N ARG A 13 13.57 34.65 -25.93
CA ARG A 13 14.38 34.10 -24.82
C ARG A 13 13.45 33.71 -23.67
N PRO A 14 13.53 32.47 -23.11
CA PRO A 14 12.80 32.13 -21.90
C PRO A 14 13.31 33.03 -20.78
N SER A 15 12.41 33.81 -20.20
CA SER A 15 12.71 34.61 -19.00
C SER A 15 12.97 33.64 -17.84
N VAL A 16 14.21 33.52 -17.43
CA VAL A 16 14.62 32.86 -16.18
C VAL A 16 14.32 33.86 -15.06
N ALA A 17 13.05 34.05 -14.75
CA ALA A 17 12.63 34.66 -13.50
C ALA A 17 12.24 33.49 -12.57
N GLY A 18 13.24 32.90 -11.93
CA GLY A 18 13.09 31.88 -10.89
C GLY A 18 12.59 32.49 -9.59
N GLY A 19 11.39 33.08 -9.57
CA GLY A 19 10.66 33.31 -8.33
C GLY A 19 10.21 31.95 -7.79
N LEU A 20 10.51 31.67 -6.51
CA LEU A 20 9.95 30.55 -5.78
C LEU A 20 8.43 30.65 -5.85
N ASP A 21 7.80 29.86 -6.73
CA ASP A 21 6.35 29.80 -6.85
C ASP A 21 5.82 29.05 -5.62
N PHE A 22 5.52 29.82 -4.56
CA PHE A 22 5.08 29.32 -3.26
C PHE A 22 3.84 28.43 -3.41
N GLY A 23 2.96 28.73 -4.38
CA GLY A 23 1.81 27.89 -4.71
C GLY A 23 2.23 26.50 -5.25
N LYS A 24 3.31 26.44 -6.03
CA LYS A 24 3.83 25.20 -6.59
C LYS A 24 4.50 24.34 -5.51
N ILE A 25 5.26 24.97 -4.59
CA ILE A 25 5.87 24.29 -3.44
C ILE A 25 4.80 23.73 -2.52
N LEU A 26 3.74 24.49 -2.23
CA LEU A 26 2.62 24.06 -1.39
C LEU A 26 1.86 22.87 -2.04
N LEU A 27 1.68 22.91 -3.35
CA LEU A 27 0.97 21.85 -4.10
C LEU A 27 1.81 20.56 -4.24
N GLU A 28 3.11 20.68 -4.43
CA GLU A 28 4.01 19.53 -4.51
C GLU A 28 4.32 18.93 -3.13
N GLY A 29 4.35 19.76 -2.09
CA GLY A 29 4.60 19.38 -0.68
C GLY A 29 3.35 19.10 0.15
N ARG A 30 2.16 19.06 -0.44
CA ARG A 30 0.87 18.98 0.28
C ARG A 30 0.78 17.88 1.34
N ALA A 31 1.27 16.67 1.03
CA ALA A 31 1.30 15.55 1.98
C ALA A 31 2.21 15.84 3.19
N PHE A 32 3.34 16.50 2.95
CA PHE A 32 4.26 16.88 4.00
C PHE A 32 3.65 17.98 4.90
N PHE A 33 3.01 18.99 4.31
CA PHE A 33 2.32 20.03 5.08
C PHE A 33 1.14 19.47 5.87
N ALA A 34 0.35 18.56 5.26
CA ALA A 34 -0.74 17.88 5.96
C ALA A 34 -0.22 17.09 7.17
N LEU A 35 0.89 16.37 7.02
CA LEU A 35 1.54 15.65 8.11
C LEU A 35 1.97 16.60 9.26
N ILE A 36 2.60 17.70 8.93
CA ILE A 36 3.01 18.71 9.93
C ILE A 36 1.78 19.24 10.69
N VAL A 37 0.72 19.60 9.97
CA VAL A 37 -0.53 20.09 10.60
C VAL A 37 -1.10 19.06 11.56
N ILE A 38 -1.20 17.78 11.12
CA ILE A 38 -1.70 16.68 11.95
C ILE A 38 -0.84 16.55 13.22
N VAL A 39 0.48 16.52 13.09
CA VAL A 39 1.40 16.39 14.21
C VAL A 39 1.23 17.57 15.19
N ILE A 40 1.14 18.80 14.70
CA ILE A 40 0.94 19.98 15.55
C ILE A 40 -0.41 19.89 16.28
N VAL A 41 -1.50 19.62 15.55
CA VAL A 41 -2.85 19.58 16.15
C VAL A 41 -2.94 18.53 17.26
N PHE A 42 -2.51 17.29 17.00
CA PHE A 42 -2.59 16.25 18.01
C PHE A 42 -1.58 16.43 19.16
N SER A 43 -0.44 17.06 18.91
CA SER A 43 0.50 17.41 19.98
C SER A 43 -0.07 18.47 20.94
N LEU A 44 -0.90 19.39 20.43
CA LEU A 44 -1.61 20.35 21.27
C LEU A 44 -2.79 19.75 22.02
N LEU A 45 -3.43 18.72 21.44
CA LEU A 45 -4.59 18.04 22.05
C LEU A 45 -4.19 16.97 23.07
N SER A 46 -3.00 16.37 22.96
CA SER A 46 -2.55 15.31 23.88
C SER A 46 -1.04 15.41 24.14
N PRO A 47 -0.62 15.57 25.41
CA PRO A 47 0.81 15.59 25.77
C PRO A 47 1.52 14.24 25.49
N ASN A 48 0.75 13.16 25.38
CA ASN A 48 1.28 11.82 25.11
C ASN A 48 1.52 11.55 23.63
N TYR A 49 1.06 12.43 22.72
CA TYR A 49 1.12 12.18 21.27
C TYR A 49 2.55 12.06 20.76
N LEU A 50 3.47 12.95 21.13
CA LEU A 50 4.87 12.95 20.70
C LEU A 50 5.82 12.23 21.67
N THR A 51 5.32 11.40 22.59
CA THR A 51 6.22 10.55 23.39
C THR A 51 6.91 9.52 22.49
N VAL A 52 8.16 9.17 22.80
CA VAL A 52 8.94 8.19 22.02
C VAL A 52 8.19 6.85 21.91
N SER A 53 7.55 6.42 23.01
CA SER A 53 6.77 5.17 23.01
C SER A 53 5.60 5.22 22.03
N ASN A 54 4.83 6.33 22.05
CA ASN A 54 3.68 6.50 21.14
C ASN A 54 4.13 6.65 19.69
N PHE A 55 5.21 7.40 19.43
CA PHE A 55 5.78 7.54 18.09
C PHE A 55 6.18 6.18 17.49
N LEU A 56 6.81 5.30 18.27
CA LEU A 56 7.17 3.96 17.83
C LEU A 56 5.94 3.08 17.57
N THR A 57 4.88 3.24 18.38
CA THR A 57 3.60 2.56 18.16
C THR A 57 2.94 3.03 16.87
N MET A 58 2.86 4.35 16.65
CA MET A 58 2.36 4.95 15.40
C MET A 58 3.15 4.46 14.19
N ALA A 59 4.49 4.45 14.28
CA ALA A 59 5.36 3.97 13.21
C ALA A 59 5.10 2.48 12.87
N ASN A 60 4.78 1.67 13.88
CA ASN A 60 4.46 0.25 13.70
C ASN A 60 3.09 0.06 13.00
N HIS A 61 2.09 0.88 13.30
CA HIS A 61 0.81 0.89 12.59
C HIS A 61 0.97 1.41 11.14
N VAL A 62 1.76 2.47 10.96
CA VAL A 62 2.12 2.99 9.63
C VAL A 62 2.83 1.91 8.79
N ALA A 63 3.58 0.98 9.41
CA ALA A 63 4.24 -0.08 8.67
C ALA A 63 3.23 -0.95 7.91
N ILE A 64 2.09 -1.28 8.50
CA ILE A 64 1.04 -2.07 7.86
C ILE A 64 0.40 -1.29 6.71
N TYR A 65 -0.04 -0.05 6.97
CA TYR A 65 -0.64 0.81 5.94
C TYR A 65 0.34 1.11 4.81
N GLY A 66 1.61 1.34 5.14
CA GLY A 66 2.69 1.59 4.18
C GLY A 66 2.96 0.42 3.24
N LEU A 67 3.00 -0.81 3.77
CA LEU A 67 3.16 -2.04 2.97
C LEU A 67 2.02 -2.19 1.97
N LEU A 68 0.77 -2.06 2.42
CA LEU A 68 -0.40 -2.11 1.54
C LEU A 68 -0.38 -0.98 0.51
N SER A 69 0.02 0.22 0.92
CA SER A 69 0.09 1.40 0.04
C SER A 69 1.19 1.26 -1.02
N ILE A 70 2.30 0.59 -0.74
CA ILE A 70 3.33 0.30 -1.75
C ILE A 70 2.78 -0.65 -2.81
N GLY A 71 2.13 -1.75 -2.40
CA GLY A 71 1.44 -2.66 -3.32
C GLY A 71 0.41 -1.92 -4.18
N MET A 72 -0.45 -1.12 -3.53
CA MET A 72 -1.46 -0.30 -4.19
C MET A 72 -0.86 0.74 -5.15
N LEU A 73 0.28 1.36 -4.82
CA LEU A 73 0.99 2.28 -5.70
C LEU A 73 1.36 1.62 -7.03
N LEU A 74 1.90 0.39 -6.99
CA LEU A 74 2.28 -0.33 -8.21
C LEU A 74 1.04 -0.57 -9.09
N VAL A 75 -0.08 -0.94 -8.49
CA VAL A 75 -1.35 -1.16 -9.20
C VAL A 75 -1.89 0.14 -9.77
N ILE A 76 -1.91 1.23 -9.00
CA ILE A 76 -2.37 2.54 -9.45
C ILE A 76 -1.45 3.10 -10.54
N LEU A 77 -0.14 2.91 -10.46
CA LEU A 77 0.79 3.29 -11.53
C LEU A 77 0.46 2.60 -12.85
N ASN A 78 -0.07 1.38 -12.83
CA ASN A 78 -0.54 0.66 -14.02
C ASN A 78 -1.95 1.08 -14.48
N GLY A 79 -2.62 2.01 -13.78
CA GLY A 79 -3.98 2.44 -14.07
C GLY A 79 -5.07 1.52 -13.53
N GLY A 80 -4.74 0.61 -12.60
CA GLY A 80 -5.67 -0.28 -11.91
C GLY A 80 -5.97 0.17 -10.48
N ILE A 81 -6.92 -0.54 -9.84
CA ILE A 81 -7.20 -0.45 -8.40
C ILE A 81 -7.33 -1.87 -7.89
N ASP A 82 -6.69 -2.18 -6.75
CA ASP A 82 -6.77 -3.49 -6.11
C ASP A 82 -7.57 -3.41 -4.81
N LEU A 83 -8.85 -3.74 -4.88
CA LEU A 83 -9.72 -3.75 -3.72
C LEU A 83 -9.51 -4.98 -2.83
N SER A 84 -8.75 -5.99 -3.29
CA SER A 84 -8.59 -7.24 -2.55
C SER A 84 -7.52 -7.19 -1.46
N VAL A 85 -6.66 -6.17 -1.42
CA VAL A 85 -5.47 -6.14 -0.54
C VAL A 85 -5.79 -6.32 0.95
N GLY A 86 -6.91 -5.75 1.45
CA GLY A 86 -7.34 -5.92 2.83
C GLY A 86 -7.82 -7.34 3.14
N SER A 87 -8.52 -7.98 2.20
CA SER A 87 -8.98 -9.38 2.34
C SER A 87 -7.86 -10.37 2.17
N VAL A 88 -6.91 -10.11 1.25
CA VAL A 88 -5.70 -10.92 1.07
C VAL A 88 -4.82 -10.85 2.32
N LEU A 89 -4.67 -9.68 2.93
CA LEU A 89 -4.02 -9.51 4.23
C LEU A 89 -4.65 -10.44 5.28
N ALA A 90 -5.99 -10.41 5.41
CA ALA A 90 -6.70 -11.26 6.38
C ALA A 90 -6.54 -12.75 6.08
N LEU A 91 -6.72 -13.16 4.83
CA LEU A 91 -6.54 -14.56 4.40
C LEU A 91 -5.12 -15.05 4.70
N CYS A 92 -4.12 -14.25 4.36
CA CYS A 92 -2.72 -14.57 4.63
C CYS A 92 -2.43 -14.65 6.14
N GLY A 93 -2.98 -13.73 6.94
CA GLY A 93 -2.89 -13.80 8.39
C GLY A 93 -3.54 -15.06 8.96
N VAL A 94 -4.75 -15.40 8.49
CA VAL A 94 -5.48 -16.64 8.90
C VAL A 94 -4.71 -17.89 8.52
N VAL A 95 -4.16 -17.96 7.30
CA VAL A 95 -3.33 -19.11 6.88
C VAL A 95 -2.06 -19.22 7.72
N ALA A 96 -1.40 -18.10 8.01
CA ALA A 96 -0.25 -18.09 8.93
C ALA A 96 -0.67 -18.58 10.32
N GLY A 97 -1.80 -18.13 10.85
CA GLY A 97 -2.35 -18.58 12.12
C GLY A 97 -2.65 -20.09 12.15
N ALA A 98 -3.29 -20.59 11.10
CA ALA A 98 -3.56 -22.04 10.97
C ALA A 98 -2.25 -22.87 10.92
N LEU A 99 -1.25 -22.42 10.17
CA LEU A 99 0.06 -23.07 10.10
C LEU A 99 0.79 -23.04 11.45
N MET A 100 0.70 -21.93 12.20
CA MET A 100 1.30 -21.81 13.53
C MET A 100 0.61 -22.70 14.57
N GLN A 101 -0.70 -22.89 14.47
CA GLN A 101 -1.45 -23.82 15.35
C GLN A 101 -1.22 -25.29 14.99
N GLY A 102 -0.71 -25.57 13.81
CA GLY A 102 -0.43 -26.89 13.27
C GLY A 102 -1.54 -27.41 12.35
N VAL A 103 -1.12 -28.05 11.27
CA VAL A 103 -2.02 -28.68 10.31
C VAL A 103 -2.18 -30.15 10.66
N VAL A 104 -3.38 -30.54 11.05
CA VAL A 104 -3.71 -31.94 11.41
C VAL A 104 -4.18 -32.71 10.19
N PHE A 105 -3.43 -33.74 9.81
CA PHE A 105 -3.82 -34.70 8.78
C PHE A 105 -4.52 -35.90 9.43
N SER A 106 -5.81 -35.80 9.69
CA SER A 106 -6.59 -36.80 10.41
C SER A 106 -6.51 -38.18 9.79
N ALA A 107 -6.41 -38.26 8.46
CA ALA A 107 -6.27 -39.54 7.73
C ALA A 107 -4.93 -40.24 8.00
N LEU A 108 -3.90 -39.51 8.39
CA LEU A 108 -2.55 -40.03 8.66
C LEU A 108 -2.22 -40.06 10.14
N GLY A 109 -3.08 -39.48 10.99
CA GLY A 109 -2.81 -39.34 12.43
C GLY A 109 -1.60 -38.44 12.75
N VAL A 110 -1.20 -37.56 11.82
CA VAL A 110 0.00 -36.71 11.94
C VAL A 110 -0.41 -35.24 11.99
N ALA A 111 0.21 -34.47 12.88
CA ALA A 111 0.13 -33.01 12.90
C ALA A 111 1.49 -32.42 12.45
N LEU A 112 1.46 -31.53 11.48
CA LEU A 112 2.63 -30.82 10.97
C LEU A 112 2.67 -29.42 11.57
N TYR A 113 3.80 -29.04 12.17
CA TYR A 113 4.08 -27.72 12.72
C TYR A 113 5.25 -27.09 11.93
N PRO A 114 4.96 -26.28 10.89
CA PRO A 114 6.03 -25.68 10.10
C PRO A 114 6.84 -24.66 10.93
N PRO A 115 8.15 -24.55 10.69
CA PRO A 115 8.96 -23.49 11.30
C PRO A 115 8.51 -22.13 10.76
N VAL A 116 8.71 -21.06 11.54
CA VAL A 116 8.21 -19.71 11.22
C VAL A 116 8.65 -19.20 9.84
N TRP A 117 9.89 -19.47 9.43
CA TRP A 117 10.35 -19.08 8.07
C TRP A 117 9.51 -19.74 6.96
N ALA A 118 9.12 -21.00 7.14
CA ALA A 118 8.27 -21.70 6.17
C ALA A 118 6.85 -21.13 6.17
N VAL A 119 6.30 -20.78 7.34
CA VAL A 119 5.03 -20.05 7.45
C VAL A 119 5.08 -18.74 6.68
N CYS A 120 6.14 -17.95 6.85
CA CYS A 120 6.31 -16.69 6.11
C CYS A 120 6.38 -16.90 4.59
N VAL A 121 7.17 -17.88 4.12
CA VAL A 121 7.32 -18.17 2.69
C VAL A 121 6.00 -18.66 2.08
N LEU A 122 5.31 -19.60 2.74
CA LEU A 122 4.04 -20.13 2.26
C LEU A 122 2.94 -19.06 2.21
N THR A 123 2.91 -18.20 3.22
CA THR A 123 1.96 -17.08 3.27
C THR A 123 2.24 -16.06 2.17
N CYS A 124 3.50 -15.71 1.92
CA CYS A 124 3.87 -14.82 0.81
C CYS A 124 3.57 -15.46 -0.56
N ALA A 125 3.78 -16.77 -0.69
CA ALA A 125 3.42 -17.51 -1.91
C ALA A 125 1.91 -17.50 -2.15
N LEU A 126 1.09 -17.62 -1.10
CA LEU A 126 -0.37 -17.49 -1.19
C LEU A 126 -0.77 -16.08 -1.66
N GLY A 127 -0.20 -15.03 -1.07
CA GLY A 127 -0.46 -13.66 -1.51
C GLY A 127 -0.06 -13.43 -2.98
N ALA A 128 1.11 -13.94 -3.38
CA ALA A 128 1.57 -13.91 -4.76
C ALA A 128 0.61 -14.65 -5.71
N PHE A 129 0.10 -15.82 -5.30
CA PHE A 129 -0.86 -16.61 -6.06
C PHE A 129 -2.18 -15.85 -6.26
N VAL A 130 -2.76 -15.28 -5.19
CA VAL A 130 -3.99 -14.50 -5.29
C VAL A 130 -3.78 -13.27 -6.19
N GLY A 131 -2.65 -12.58 -6.04
CA GLY A 131 -2.27 -11.49 -6.93
C GLY A 131 -2.11 -11.94 -8.38
N ALA A 132 -1.50 -13.11 -8.62
CA ALA A 132 -1.36 -13.67 -9.96
C ALA A 132 -2.73 -13.98 -10.60
N VAL A 133 -3.68 -14.50 -9.84
CA VAL A 133 -5.07 -14.71 -10.31
C VAL A 133 -5.68 -13.40 -10.78
N ASN A 134 -5.62 -12.33 -9.95
CA ASN A 134 -6.09 -11.00 -10.36
C ASN A 134 -5.38 -10.50 -11.62
N GLY A 135 -4.05 -10.60 -11.65
CA GLY A 135 -3.24 -10.16 -12.79
C GLY A 135 -3.60 -10.90 -14.08
N VAL A 136 -3.84 -12.20 -14.03
CA VAL A 136 -4.24 -13.02 -15.18
C VAL A 136 -5.65 -12.64 -15.67
N LEU A 137 -6.62 -12.50 -14.77
CA LEU A 137 -7.98 -12.07 -15.10
C LEU A 137 -7.98 -10.72 -15.83
N ILE A 138 -7.16 -9.78 -15.36
CA ILE A 138 -7.08 -8.43 -15.94
C ILE A 138 -6.29 -8.41 -17.24
N ALA A 139 -5.14 -9.12 -17.30
CA ALA A 139 -4.23 -9.05 -18.44
C ALA A 139 -4.68 -9.89 -19.64
N PHE A 140 -5.23 -11.08 -19.40
CA PHE A 140 -5.62 -12.00 -20.47
C PHE A 140 -7.11 -11.98 -20.77
N PHE A 141 -7.95 -11.97 -19.74
CA PHE A 141 -9.41 -11.97 -19.91
C PHE A 141 -10.00 -10.56 -20.02
N LYS A 142 -9.15 -9.51 -19.86
CA LYS A 142 -9.54 -8.09 -19.94
C LYS A 142 -10.69 -7.72 -19.01
N VAL A 143 -10.81 -8.43 -17.89
CA VAL A 143 -11.76 -8.08 -16.83
C VAL A 143 -11.33 -6.72 -16.25
N PRO A 144 -12.25 -5.75 -16.07
CA PRO A 144 -11.91 -4.51 -15.41
C PRO A 144 -11.28 -4.75 -14.03
N ALA A 145 -10.18 -4.07 -13.72
CA ALA A 145 -9.40 -4.29 -12.50
C ALA A 145 -10.25 -4.22 -11.23
N PHE A 146 -11.11 -3.22 -11.16
CA PHE A 146 -12.08 -3.04 -10.07
C PHE A 146 -13.00 -4.27 -9.90
N VAL A 147 -13.52 -4.86 -10.98
CA VAL A 147 -14.43 -6.01 -10.92
C VAL A 147 -13.67 -7.28 -10.46
N ALA A 148 -12.50 -7.54 -11.06
CA ALA A 148 -11.68 -8.70 -10.70
C ALA A 148 -11.28 -8.66 -9.23
N THR A 149 -10.75 -7.53 -8.76
CA THR A 149 -10.28 -7.39 -7.38
C THR A 149 -11.42 -7.32 -6.36
N LEU A 150 -12.58 -6.77 -6.73
CA LEU A 150 -13.79 -6.84 -5.89
C LEU A 150 -14.27 -8.30 -5.73
N GLY A 151 -14.28 -9.07 -6.81
CA GLY A 151 -14.58 -10.51 -6.73
C GLY A 151 -13.62 -11.24 -5.82
N THR A 152 -12.31 -11.00 -5.98
CA THR A 152 -11.26 -11.59 -5.14
C THR A 152 -11.36 -11.13 -3.68
N LEU A 153 -11.79 -9.89 -3.41
CA LEU A 153 -12.05 -9.40 -2.05
C LEU A 153 -13.06 -10.32 -1.34
N TYR A 154 -14.19 -10.61 -1.99
CA TYR A 154 -15.21 -11.47 -1.39
C TYR A 154 -14.77 -12.92 -1.27
N VAL A 155 -14.08 -13.45 -2.29
CA VAL A 155 -13.57 -14.84 -2.27
C VAL A 155 -12.52 -14.99 -1.15
N ALA A 156 -11.52 -14.12 -1.07
CA ALA A 156 -10.49 -14.19 -0.05
C ALA A 156 -11.07 -14.02 1.38
N ARG A 157 -12.00 -13.07 1.54
CA ARG A 157 -12.72 -12.87 2.82
C ARG A 157 -13.56 -14.09 3.18
N GLY A 158 -14.31 -14.62 2.23
CA GLY A 158 -15.13 -15.81 2.42
C GLY A 158 -14.31 -17.04 2.81
N VAL A 159 -13.18 -17.28 2.13
CA VAL A 159 -12.27 -18.38 2.46
C VAL A 159 -11.67 -18.20 3.87
N ALA A 160 -11.26 -16.99 4.25
CA ALA A 160 -10.77 -16.70 5.59
C ALA A 160 -11.83 -16.99 6.66
N LEU A 161 -13.08 -16.60 6.43
CA LEU A 161 -14.21 -16.90 7.32
C LEU A 161 -14.51 -18.39 7.40
N LEU A 162 -14.50 -19.11 6.29
CA LEU A 162 -14.71 -20.55 6.25
C LEU A 162 -13.61 -21.32 7.00
N MET A 163 -12.34 -20.95 6.82
CA MET A 163 -11.22 -21.60 7.51
C MET A 163 -11.29 -21.44 9.02
N THR A 164 -11.84 -20.35 9.52
CA THR A 164 -11.90 -20.01 10.94
C THR A 164 -13.26 -20.25 11.57
N ASN A 165 -14.28 -20.62 10.80
CA ASN A 165 -15.69 -20.58 11.22
C ASN A 165 -16.08 -19.22 11.84
N GLY A 166 -15.53 -18.13 11.30
CA GLY A 166 -15.74 -16.77 11.80
C GLY A 166 -14.98 -16.41 13.08
N LEU A 167 -14.21 -17.33 13.66
CA LEU A 167 -13.45 -17.14 14.89
C LEU A 167 -12.05 -16.57 14.58
N THR A 168 -11.34 -16.19 15.63
CA THR A 168 -9.95 -15.71 15.53
C THR A 168 -9.00 -16.78 16.06
N TYR A 169 -7.93 -17.08 15.32
CA TYR A 169 -6.82 -17.88 15.82
C TYR A 169 -6.01 -17.02 16.80
N ASN A 170 -5.88 -17.47 18.03
CA ASN A 170 -5.16 -16.78 19.10
C ASN A 170 -3.87 -17.54 19.49
N ASN A 171 -2.99 -16.89 20.25
CA ASN A 171 -1.77 -17.50 20.80
C ASN A 171 -0.82 -18.02 19.72
N LEU A 172 -0.48 -17.16 18.74
CA LEU A 172 0.40 -17.51 17.63
C LEU A 172 1.89 -17.51 17.99
N GLY A 173 2.27 -17.44 19.28
CA GLY A 173 3.65 -17.47 19.72
C GLY A 173 4.40 -18.79 19.45
N GLY A 174 3.64 -19.85 19.11
CA GLY A 174 4.19 -21.19 18.89
C GLY A 174 4.46 -21.95 20.18
N ARG A 175 5.04 -23.16 20.04
CA ARG A 175 5.39 -24.04 21.17
C ARG A 175 6.84 -24.47 21.05
N PRO A 176 7.66 -24.27 22.10
CA PRO A 176 9.09 -24.65 22.07
C PRO A 176 9.32 -26.13 21.73
N GLU A 177 8.46 -27.01 22.24
CA GLU A 177 8.56 -28.46 22.04
C GLU A 177 8.37 -28.85 20.55
N LEU A 178 7.73 -28.00 19.77
CA LEU A 178 7.41 -28.24 18.35
C LEU A 178 8.35 -27.49 17.39
N GLY A 179 9.27 -26.68 17.93
CA GLY A 179 10.24 -25.91 17.14
C GLY A 179 9.61 -24.81 16.24
N ASN A 180 8.37 -24.39 16.52
CA ASN A 180 7.64 -23.38 15.73
C ASN A 180 7.49 -22.04 16.48
N THR A 181 8.38 -21.72 17.42
CA THR A 181 8.39 -20.44 18.15
C THR A 181 9.01 -19.31 17.35
N GLY A 182 8.70 -18.06 17.75
CA GLY A 182 9.34 -16.86 17.23
C GLY A 182 8.51 -16.13 16.17
N PHE A 183 7.25 -16.48 15.96
CA PHE A 183 6.35 -15.73 15.08
C PHE A 183 6.09 -14.32 15.63
N ASP A 184 6.03 -14.16 16.94
CA ASP A 184 5.90 -12.91 17.68
C ASP A 184 7.11 -11.97 17.50
N TRP A 185 8.27 -12.50 17.02
CA TRP A 185 9.45 -11.70 16.72
C TRP A 185 9.19 -10.56 15.72
N LEU A 186 8.36 -10.80 14.69
CA LEU A 186 8.00 -9.79 13.70
C LEU A 186 7.19 -8.64 14.30
N GLY A 187 6.38 -8.90 15.31
CA GLY A 187 5.47 -7.93 15.92
C GLY A 187 6.04 -7.16 17.10
N PHE A 188 6.81 -7.83 17.97
CA PHE A 188 7.23 -7.28 19.26
C PHE A 188 8.71 -6.91 19.33
N ASN A 189 9.58 -7.57 18.56
CA ASN A 189 10.99 -7.29 18.65
C ASN A 189 11.36 -5.94 18.02
N ARG A 190 12.47 -5.40 18.54
CA ARG A 190 13.00 -4.10 18.12
C ARG A 190 14.49 -4.23 17.80
N ILE A 191 14.92 -3.66 16.71
CA ILE A 191 16.34 -3.52 16.34
C ILE A 191 16.70 -2.05 16.49
N GLY A 192 17.68 -1.73 17.32
CA GLY A 192 18.05 -0.33 17.62
C GLY A 192 16.90 0.48 18.25
N GLY A 193 16.00 -0.18 19.00
CA GLY A 193 14.82 0.45 19.60
C GLY A 193 13.63 0.62 18.64
N VAL A 194 13.78 0.35 17.34
CA VAL A 194 12.74 0.48 16.31
C VAL A 194 12.07 -0.87 16.06
N PRO A 195 10.70 -0.94 16.00
CA PRO A 195 9.97 -2.18 15.72
C PRO A 195 10.37 -2.81 14.39
N ILE A 196 10.37 -4.16 14.33
CA ILE A 196 10.73 -4.92 13.12
C ILE A 196 9.82 -4.56 11.94
N GLY A 197 8.51 -4.36 12.16
CA GLY A 197 7.58 -3.97 11.10
C GLY A 197 8.02 -2.71 10.34
N VAL A 198 8.63 -1.74 11.04
CA VAL A 198 9.16 -0.51 10.41
C VAL A 198 10.36 -0.82 9.53
N TRP A 199 11.25 -1.72 9.95
CA TRP A 199 12.39 -2.16 9.14
C TRP A 199 11.93 -2.92 7.90
N VAL A 200 10.93 -3.80 8.03
CA VAL A 200 10.32 -4.50 6.90
C VAL A 200 9.76 -3.50 5.90
N LEU A 201 8.97 -2.50 6.37
CA LEU A 201 8.47 -1.44 5.52
C LEU A 201 9.60 -0.67 4.84
N ALA A 202 10.65 -0.29 5.57
CA ALA A 202 11.79 0.46 5.03
C ALA A 202 12.48 -0.32 3.90
N VAL A 203 12.74 -1.62 4.10
CA VAL A 203 13.33 -2.50 3.08
C VAL A 203 12.44 -2.57 1.84
N ILE A 204 11.13 -2.84 2.00
CA ILE A 204 10.20 -2.92 0.87
C ILE A 204 10.07 -1.58 0.16
N ALA A 205 10.05 -0.45 0.89
CA ALA A 205 10.02 0.88 0.30
C ALA A 205 11.27 1.20 -0.52
N ILE A 206 12.46 0.87 0.00
CA ILE A 206 13.73 1.04 -0.71
C ILE A 206 13.77 0.17 -1.96
N LEU A 207 13.44 -1.12 -1.83
CA LEU A 207 13.42 -2.05 -2.97
C LEU A 207 12.44 -1.57 -4.06
N SER A 208 11.22 -1.19 -3.66
CA SER A 208 10.22 -0.67 -4.60
C SER A 208 10.68 0.64 -5.25
N HIS A 209 11.33 1.53 -4.50
CA HIS A 209 11.91 2.74 -5.06
C HIS A 209 13.00 2.44 -6.09
N LEU A 210 13.91 1.52 -5.78
CA LEU A 210 14.96 1.10 -6.71
C LEU A 210 14.38 0.42 -7.96
N VAL A 211 13.40 -0.47 -7.79
CA VAL A 211 12.72 -1.14 -8.91
C VAL A 211 12.06 -0.10 -9.81
N LEU A 212 11.32 0.86 -9.26
CA LEU A 212 10.63 1.87 -10.06
C LEU A 212 11.58 2.85 -10.76
N THR A 213 12.72 3.20 -10.15
CA THR A 213 13.62 4.26 -10.67
C THR A 213 14.80 3.73 -11.47
N ARG A 214 15.25 2.50 -11.21
CA ARG A 214 16.51 1.99 -11.76
C ARG A 214 16.34 0.80 -12.72
N THR A 215 15.16 0.15 -12.79
CA THR A 215 14.95 -1.04 -13.60
C THR A 215 14.16 -0.78 -14.88
N ALA A 216 14.24 -1.72 -15.84
CA ALA A 216 13.41 -1.73 -17.04
C ALA A 216 11.92 -1.88 -16.66
N PHE A 217 11.61 -2.70 -15.65
CA PHE A 217 10.25 -2.91 -15.17
C PHE A 217 9.59 -1.58 -14.73
N GLY A 218 10.30 -0.73 -13.98
CA GLY A 218 9.79 0.58 -13.59
C GLY A 218 9.44 1.45 -14.81
N ARG A 219 10.32 1.51 -15.80
CA ARG A 219 10.06 2.25 -17.05
C ARG A 219 8.83 1.71 -17.80
N TRP A 220 8.71 0.38 -17.91
CA TRP A 220 7.56 -0.26 -18.54
C TRP A 220 6.25 0.01 -17.78
N LEU A 221 6.32 0.00 -16.44
CA LEU A 221 5.16 0.28 -15.60
C LEU A 221 4.65 1.72 -15.79
N TYR A 222 5.54 2.72 -15.76
CA TYR A 222 5.15 4.11 -16.01
C TYR A 222 4.66 4.33 -17.44
N ALA A 223 5.28 3.69 -18.44
CA ALA A 223 4.86 3.78 -19.84
C ALA A 223 3.47 3.15 -20.06
N SER A 224 3.25 1.92 -19.56
CA SER A 224 1.97 1.23 -19.70
C SER A 224 0.83 1.94 -18.97
N GLY A 225 1.11 2.51 -17.79
CA GLY A 225 0.12 3.28 -17.05
C GLY A 225 -0.18 4.65 -17.67
N GLY A 226 0.76 5.24 -18.40
CA GLY A 226 0.55 6.50 -19.12
C GLY A 226 -0.28 6.35 -20.40
N ASN A 227 0.04 5.38 -21.22
CA ASN A 227 -0.71 4.99 -22.41
C ASN A 227 -0.42 3.53 -22.76
N GLU A 228 -1.33 2.65 -22.38
CA GLU A 228 -1.17 1.20 -22.57
C GLU A 228 -0.95 0.82 -24.04
N ARG A 229 -1.75 1.40 -24.96
CA ARG A 229 -1.67 1.08 -26.37
C ARG A 229 -0.35 1.54 -27.00
N ALA A 230 0.12 2.73 -26.65
CA ALA A 230 1.40 3.23 -27.15
C ALA A 230 2.57 2.41 -26.59
N ALA A 231 2.51 2.00 -25.33
CA ALA A 231 3.51 1.15 -24.70
C ALA A 231 3.58 -0.23 -25.39
N GLU A 232 2.43 -0.85 -25.66
CA GLU A 232 2.33 -2.13 -26.37
C GLU A 232 2.96 -2.03 -27.78
N LEU A 233 2.64 -0.99 -28.54
CA LEU A 233 3.19 -0.75 -29.87
C LEU A 233 4.71 -0.48 -29.84
N SER A 234 5.23 0.02 -28.71
CA SER A 234 6.65 0.24 -28.47
C SER A 234 7.38 -1.01 -27.95
N GLY A 235 6.72 -2.18 -27.92
CA GLY A 235 7.32 -3.46 -27.52
C GLY A 235 7.36 -3.70 -26.00
N VAL A 236 6.64 -2.90 -25.20
CA VAL A 236 6.54 -3.16 -23.75
C VAL A 236 5.67 -4.40 -23.51
N PRO A 237 6.11 -5.38 -22.69
CA PRO A 237 5.34 -6.58 -22.39
C PRO A 237 4.21 -6.28 -21.36
N VAL A 238 3.20 -5.51 -21.79
CA VAL A 238 2.15 -4.96 -20.92
C VAL A 238 1.44 -6.03 -20.09
N LYS A 239 1.16 -7.22 -20.67
CA LYS A 239 0.50 -8.32 -19.94
C LYS A 239 1.36 -8.79 -18.77
N SER A 240 2.65 -9.00 -18.99
CA SER A 240 3.59 -9.42 -17.93
C SER A 240 3.72 -8.33 -16.86
N VAL A 241 3.79 -7.06 -17.25
CA VAL A 241 3.82 -5.93 -16.30
C VAL A 241 2.58 -5.94 -15.42
N LYS A 242 1.38 -6.11 -15.98
CA LYS A 242 0.13 -6.19 -15.21
C LYS A 242 0.16 -7.34 -14.21
N ILE A 243 0.49 -8.56 -14.64
CA ILE A 243 0.54 -9.70 -13.73
C ILE A 243 1.53 -9.46 -12.60
N THR A 244 2.75 -9.01 -12.93
CA THR A 244 3.80 -8.75 -11.92
C THR A 244 3.35 -7.71 -10.89
N VAL A 245 2.65 -6.67 -11.30
CA VAL A 245 2.13 -5.62 -10.41
C VAL A 245 1.15 -6.20 -9.39
N TYR A 246 0.19 -7.02 -9.81
CA TYR A 246 -0.76 -7.65 -8.90
C TYR A 246 -0.11 -8.71 -8.01
N VAL A 247 0.86 -9.47 -8.52
CA VAL A 247 1.66 -10.40 -7.72
C VAL A 247 2.40 -9.66 -6.60
N LEU A 248 3.06 -8.54 -6.92
CA LEU A 248 3.76 -7.73 -5.93
C LEU A 248 2.78 -7.10 -4.92
N SER A 249 1.59 -6.66 -5.36
CA SER A 249 0.52 -6.18 -4.47
C SER A 249 0.09 -7.26 -3.49
N GLY A 250 -0.13 -8.49 -3.97
CA GLY A 250 -0.49 -9.63 -3.13
C GLY A 250 0.61 -10.01 -2.13
N ILE A 251 1.89 -9.95 -2.54
CA ILE A 251 3.03 -10.18 -1.62
C ILE A 251 3.07 -9.10 -0.54
N CYS A 252 2.89 -7.81 -0.90
CA CYS A 252 2.84 -6.73 0.08
C CYS A 252 1.69 -6.92 1.07
N ALA A 253 0.52 -7.36 0.60
CA ALA A 253 -0.62 -7.68 1.45
C ALA A 253 -0.34 -8.87 2.38
N ALA A 254 0.34 -9.91 1.91
CA ALA A 254 0.75 -11.05 2.72
C ALA A 254 1.75 -10.64 3.82
N ILE A 255 2.78 -9.85 3.48
CA ILE A 255 3.74 -9.33 4.46
C ILE A 255 3.03 -8.47 5.51
N ALA A 256 2.10 -7.60 5.09
CA ALA A 256 1.31 -6.80 6.01
C ALA A 256 0.45 -7.69 6.94
N GLY A 257 -0.13 -8.78 6.41
CA GLY A 257 -0.88 -9.77 7.19
C GLY A 257 -0.03 -10.50 8.22
N LEU A 258 1.18 -10.91 7.85
CA LEU A 258 2.16 -11.52 8.78
C LEU A 258 2.54 -10.55 9.90
N VAL A 259 2.88 -9.31 9.57
CA VAL A 259 3.25 -8.30 10.56
C VAL A 259 2.07 -8.00 11.49
N LEU A 260 0.86 -7.81 10.95
CA LEU A 260 -0.33 -7.54 11.77
C LEU A 260 -0.67 -8.71 12.70
N SER A 261 -0.68 -9.94 12.17
CA SER A 261 -0.99 -11.14 12.97
C SER A 261 0.07 -11.40 14.04
N SER A 262 1.32 -11.08 13.77
CA SER A 262 2.41 -11.15 14.75
C SER A 262 2.24 -10.09 15.83
N GLN A 263 1.91 -8.83 15.49
CA GLN A 263 1.66 -7.74 16.45
C GLN A 263 0.48 -8.02 17.38
N LEU A 264 -0.56 -8.67 16.86
CA LEU A 264 -1.75 -9.01 17.64
C LEU A 264 -1.64 -10.38 18.33
N THR A 265 -0.59 -11.18 18.02
CA THR A 265 -0.50 -12.60 18.35
C THR A 265 -1.77 -13.38 18.02
N SER A 266 -2.50 -12.90 17.03
CA SER A 266 -3.79 -13.45 16.63
C SER A 266 -4.08 -13.17 15.16
N ALA A 267 -4.88 -14.01 14.52
CA ALA A 267 -5.28 -13.88 13.14
C ALA A 267 -6.80 -14.01 13.00
N GLY A 268 -7.44 -12.88 12.74
CA GLY A 268 -8.90 -12.82 12.55
C GLY A 268 -9.28 -12.69 11.08
N PRO A 269 -10.37 -13.36 10.64
CA PRO A 269 -10.82 -13.32 9.25
C PRO A 269 -11.34 -11.94 8.80
N THR A 270 -11.69 -11.08 9.74
CA THR A 270 -12.17 -9.70 9.49
C THR A 270 -11.06 -8.65 9.57
N ALA A 271 -9.81 -9.05 9.85
CA ALA A 271 -8.67 -8.15 9.86
C ALA A 271 -8.54 -7.38 8.52
N GLY A 272 -8.02 -6.17 8.57
CA GLY A 272 -7.81 -5.36 7.37
C GLY A 272 -9.07 -4.94 6.62
N THR A 273 -10.26 -5.01 7.23
CA THR A 273 -11.48 -4.47 6.63
C THR A 273 -11.32 -2.97 6.43
N THR A 274 -11.62 -2.47 5.23
CA THR A 274 -11.44 -1.07 4.76
C THR A 274 -9.99 -0.63 4.55
N TYR A 275 -8.98 -1.47 4.77
CA TYR A 275 -7.58 -1.10 4.58
C TYR A 275 -7.24 -0.85 3.10
N GLU A 276 -7.97 -1.44 2.15
CA GLU A 276 -7.88 -1.11 0.73
C GLU A 276 -8.16 0.36 0.45
N LEU A 277 -9.17 0.94 1.10
CA LEU A 277 -9.52 2.35 0.97
C LEU A 277 -8.44 3.24 1.60
N THR A 278 -7.91 2.83 2.75
CA THR A 278 -6.80 3.50 3.44
C THR A 278 -5.54 3.52 2.56
N ALA A 279 -5.22 2.39 1.91
CA ALA A 279 -4.08 2.29 1.01
C ALA A 279 -4.25 3.19 -0.23
N ILE A 280 -5.45 3.22 -0.85
CA ILE A 280 -5.77 4.13 -1.96
C ILE A 280 -5.60 5.58 -1.52
N ALA A 281 -6.15 5.95 -0.36
CA ALA A 281 -6.03 7.30 0.19
C ALA A 281 -4.58 7.73 0.37
N ALA A 282 -3.74 6.88 0.97
CA ALA A 282 -2.33 7.15 1.17
C ALA A 282 -1.60 7.39 -0.17
N VAL A 283 -1.87 6.57 -1.18
CA VAL A 283 -1.29 6.71 -2.52
C VAL A 283 -1.71 8.02 -3.19
N VAL A 284 -3.01 8.39 -3.09
CA VAL A 284 -3.57 9.61 -3.69
C VAL A 284 -3.09 10.87 -2.96
N ILE A 285 -3.09 10.87 -1.62
CA ILE A 285 -2.52 11.96 -0.80
C ILE A 285 -1.04 12.14 -1.15
N GLY A 286 -0.31 11.04 -1.35
CA GLY A 286 1.07 11.01 -1.79
C GLY A 286 1.31 11.53 -3.21
N GLY A 287 0.26 11.89 -3.95
CA GLY A 287 0.34 12.56 -5.26
C GLY A 287 0.34 11.61 -6.47
N ALA A 288 0.00 10.35 -6.31
CA ALA A 288 -0.19 9.46 -7.45
C ALA A 288 -1.50 9.78 -8.20
N ALA A 289 -1.47 9.59 -9.52
CA ALA A 289 -2.64 9.77 -10.36
C ALA A 289 -3.43 8.45 -10.47
N LEU A 290 -4.72 8.48 -10.15
CA LEU A 290 -5.60 7.31 -10.32
C LEU A 290 -5.73 6.85 -11.78
N THR A 291 -5.43 7.75 -12.74
CA THR A 291 -5.39 7.43 -14.16
C THR A 291 -4.16 6.65 -14.60
N GLY A 292 -3.20 6.41 -13.71
CA GLY A 292 -1.94 5.73 -13.98
C GLY A 292 -0.79 6.63 -14.43
N GLY A 293 0.38 6.03 -14.59
CA GLY A 293 1.59 6.65 -15.15
C GLY A 293 2.27 7.70 -14.27
N ARG A 294 1.75 8.03 -13.08
CA ARG A 294 2.31 9.05 -12.18
C ARG A 294 2.15 8.68 -10.72
N GLY A 295 3.22 8.76 -9.97
CA GLY A 295 3.29 8.46 -8.54
C GLY A 295 4.71 8.12 -8.13
N THR A 296 5.00 8.16 -6.84
CA THR A 296 6.33 7.84 -6.30
C THR A 296 6.21 7.13 -4.96
N VAL A 297 7.16 6.25 -4.64
CA VAL A 297 7.21 5.59 -3.34
C VAL A 297 7.33 6.62 -2.21
N ARG A 298 8.17 7.66 -2.39
CA ARG A 298 8.34 8.70 -1.37
C ARG A 298 7.02 9.42 -1.05
N GLY A 299 6.27 9.80 -2.09
CA GLY A 299 4.96 10.43 -1.91
C GLY A 299 3.99 9.49 -1.21
N THR A 300 3.89 8.24 -1.64
CA THR A 300 3.03 7.22 -1.03
C THR A 300 3.37 7.00 0.44
N MET A 301 4.66 6.96 0.80
CA MET A 301 5.09 6.85 2.20
C MET A 301 4.62 8.05 3.02
N LEU A 302 4.77 9.28 2.51
CA LEU A 302 4.23 10.47 3.18
C LEU A 302 2.71 10.38 3.38
N GLY A 303 1.98 9.90 2.36
CA GLY A 303 0.54 9.67 2.48
C GLY A 303 0.18 8.61 3.52
N ALA A 304 0.95 7.51 3.61
CA ALA A 304 0.76 6.48 4.64
C ALA A 304 1.01 7.04 6.06
N PHE A 305 2.03 7.90 6.23
CA PHE A 305 2.26 8.61 7.50
C PHE A 305 1.11 9.55 7.83
N VAL A 306 0.59 10.30 6.86
CA VAL A 306 -0.58 11.19 7.07
C VAL A 306 -1.77 10.41 7.60
N ILE A 307 -2.14 9.30 6.94
CA ILE A 307 -3.29 8.48 7.35
C ILE A 307 -3.03 7.81 8.71
N GLY A 308 -1.86 7.21 8.91
CA GLY A 308 -1.55 6.50 10.15
C GLY A 308 -1.51 7.45 11.35
N PHE A 309 -0.84 8.60 11.22
CA PHE A 309 -0.74 9.59 12.30
C PHE A 309 -2.09 10.26 12.60
N LEU A 310 -2.93 10.45 11.59
CA LEU A 310 -4.31 10.91 11.79
C LEU A 310 -5.12 9.86 12.58
N SER A 311 -5.06 8.60 12.15
CA SER A 311 -5.81 7.51 12.79
C SER A 311 -5.40 7.34 14.26
N ASP A 312 -4.10 7.25 14.53
CA ASP A 312 -3.57 7.10 15.88
C ASP A 312 -3.80 8.36 16.73
N GLY A 313 -3.74 9.55 16.11
CA GLY A 313 -4.08 10.80 16.78
C GLY A 313 -5.53 10.81 17.26
N LEU A 314 -6.47 10.37 16.44
CA LEU A 314 -7.88 10.25 16.82
C LEU A 314 -8.10 9.25 17.97
N VAL A 315 -7.33 8.14 17.96
CA VAL A 315 -7.36 7.14 19.05
C VAL A 315 -6.89 7.76 20.35
N ILE A 316 -5.77 8.48 20.35
CA ILE A 316 -5.13 8.99 21.57
C ILE A 316 -5.94 10.11 22.22
N VAL A 317 -6.73 10.86 21.44
CA VAL A 317 -7.66 11.86 21.99
C VAL A 317 -9.02 11.28 22.36
N GLY A 318 -9.19 9.93 22.29
CA GLY A 318 -10.39 9.23 22.72
C GLY A 318 -11.56 9.30 21.74
N VAL A 319 -11.32 9.62 20.47
CA VAL A 319 -12.37 9.61 19.44
C VAL A 319 -12.80 8.18 19.15
N SER A 320 -14.11 7.89 19.19
CA SER A 320 -14.62 6.55 18.95
C SER A 320 -14.29 6.04 17.54
N SER A 321 -14.15 4.71 17.38
CA SER A 321 -13.87 4.07 16.10
C SER A 321 -14.88 4.40 15.00
N TYR A 322 -16.13 4.69 15.37
CA TYR A 322 -17.15 5.12 14.42
C TYR A 322 -16.81 6.46 13.77
N TRP A 323 -16.42 7.45 14.58
CA TRP A 323 -15.96 8.75 14.09
C TRP A 323 -14.66 8.67 13.31
N GLN A 324 -13.74 7.79 13.71
CA GLN A 324 -12.50 7.55 12.95
C GLN A 324 -12.81 7.09 11.52
N THR A 325 -13.82 6.22 11.34
CA THR A 325 -14.29 5.79 10.02
C THR A 325 -14.83 6.97 9.21
N VAL A 326 -15.63 7.86 9.82
CA VAL A 326 -16.17 9.07 9.16
C VAL A 326 -15.01 10.00 8.72
N PHE A 327 -14.08 10.29 9.63
CA PHE A 327 -12.92 11.15 9.29
C PHE A 327 -12.05 10.54 8.18
N THR A 328 -11.78 9.25 8.24
CA THR A 328 -11.02 8.56 7.18
C THR A 328 -11.72 8.70 5.83
N GLY A 329 -13.04 8.46 5.78
CA GLY A 329 -13.84 8.64 4.56
C GLY A 329 -13.80 10.07 4.04
N ALA A 330 -13.94 11.07 4.93
CA ALA A 330 -13.86 12.49 4.55
C ALA A 330 -12.48 12.85 3.98
N VAL A 331 -11.40 12.38 4.59
CA VAL A 331 -10.02 12.60 4.10
C VAL A 331 -9.81 11.97 2.73
N ILE A 332 -10.34 10.75 2.49
CA ILE A 332 -10.28 10.11 1.16
C ILE A 332 -10.94 10.99 0.10
N VAL A 333 -12.18 11.46 0.37
CA VAL A 333 -12.92 12.30 -0.58
C VAL A 333 -12.18 13.60 -0.84
N LEU A 334 -11.69 14.28 0.20
CA LEU A 334 -10.90 15.51 0.06
C LEU A 334 -9.62 15.29 -0.76
N ALA A 335 -8.90 14.19 -0.51
CA ALA A 335 -7.68 13.87 -1.26
C ALA A 335 -7.96 13.66 -2.76
N VAL A 336 -9.04 12.93 -3.09
CA VAL A 336 -9.44 12.70 -4.49
C VAL A 336 -9.88 14.00 -5.16
N LEU A 337 -10.66 14.84 -4.47
CA LEU A 337 -11.08 16.15 -4.99
C LEU A 337 -9.88 17.06 -5.27
N MET A 338 -8.94 17.17 -4.33
CA MET A 338 -7.72 17.97 -4.52
C MET A 338 -6.89 17.46 -5.70
N ASN A 339 -6.80 16.15 -5.87
CA ASN A 339 -6.11 15.53 -7.00
C ASN A 339 -6.80 15.87 -8.33
N SER A 340 -8.13 15.76 -8.40
CA SER A 340 -8.93 16.08 -9.59
C SER A 340 -8.77 17.54 -10.03
N ILE A 341 -8.78 18.50 -9.10
CA ILE A 341 -8.61 19.94 -9.39
C ILE A 341 -7.23 20.23 -9.99
N GLN A 342 -6.17 19.59 -9.46
CA GLN A 342 -4.80 19.76 -9.99
C GLN A 342 -4.66 19.32 -11.45
N TYR A 343 -5.35 18.24 -11.84
CA TYR A 343 -5.26 17.72 -13.20
C TYR A 343 -6.03 18.59 -14.21
N LYS A 344 -7.18 19.14 -13.82
CA LYS A 344 -7.93 20.09 -14.69
C LYS A 344 -7.14 21.37 -14.95
N GLY A 345 -6.44 21.91 -13.95
CA GLY A 345 -5.65 23.14 -14.11
C GLY A 345 -4.40 22.98 -15.01
N ARG A 346 -3.85 21.78 -15.16
CA ARG A 346 -2.71 21.50 -16.06
C ARG A 346 -3.14 21.20 -17.50
N GLY A 347 -4.37 20.69 -17.72
CA GLY A 347 -4.92 20.45 -19.06
C GLY A 347 -5.40 21.71 -19.78
N ALA A 348 -5.77 22.76 -19.03
CA ALA A 348 -6.23 24.02 -19.57
C ALA A 348 -5.10 24.98 -20.01
N LYS A 349 -3.82 24.65 -19.74
CA LYS A 349 -2.63 25.44 -20.12
C LYS A 349 -1.86 24.84 -21.32
N LYS A 350 -2.42 23.87 -22.01
CA LYS A 350 -1.96 23.35 -23.30
C LYS A 350 -2.98 23.72 -24.40
#